data_4dc4e1cd490d9f8bf97e53fe98fa2e6b
#
_entry.id   4dc4e1cd490d9f8bf97e53fe98fa2e6b
#
_cell.length_a   1.000
_cell.length_b   1.000
_cell.length_c   1.000
_cell.angle_alpha   90.00
_cell.angle_beta   90.00
_cell.angle_gamma   90.00
#
_symmetry.space_group_name_H-M   'P 1'
#
loop_
_entity.id
_entity.type
_entity.pdbx_description
1 polymer ?
#
loop_
_entity_poly.entity_id
_entity_poly.type
_entity_poly.pdbx_seq_one_letter_code
_entity_poly.pdbx_strand_id
1 'polypeptide(L)'
;MTTIETPVGPGVFISRWRTEGPVSSEVLAAWKEELDWPSWLSLAEAALFMDAPELLDTMSVHLTPGEEAVLRLVRRRWLGDMRLSEAIEEALTVVRDPATRDLALEGRLRMERGLVRFEQGDMEGAEDDLTWAETRLKSVAKASRDHDLSLLNKAAYHMARGEALMALQVYGDVSRKAGHAHETIAISRLGASRIRHALGHDFDAGRHAWNAHKHAMLASQVSMAIEAGSLFLDLAIDHQSLEAKPMHVQVEEAQPLDLEAEPPELLVHPVDVNGVFDWCVEHLEDGWGGAERPGVRAMLTMAHRLERMDRFKDLMNHPESVEDPMLAAVAQACAQSPEMTESWGKRLAELTVI
;
A
#
# COMPACT_ATOMS: atom_id res chain seq x y z
N MET A 1 38.08 0.51 8.98
CA MET A 1 36.71 0.24 9.42
C MET A 1 35.79 0.81 8.33
N THR A 2 35.16 -0.02 7.56
CA THR A 2 34.16 0.41 6.58
C THR A 2 32.98 0.91 7.39
N THR A 3 32.69 2.19 7.35
CA THR A 3 31.45 2.78 7.91
C THR A 3 30.30 2.17 7.12
N ILE A 4 29.58 1.26 7.73
CA ILE A 4 28.36 0.71 7.15
C ILE A 4 27.31 1.82 7.28
N GLU A 5 26.91 2.42 6.15
CA GLU A 5 25.89 3.46 6.13
C GLU A 5 24.57 2.95 6.72
N THR A 6 23.92 3.79 7.49
CA THR A 6 22.59 3.52 8.04
C THR A 6 21.58 3.27 6.93
N PRO A 7 20.78 2.19 6.96
CA PRO A 7 19.82 1.92 5.92
C PRO A 7 18.68 2.98 5.91
N VAL A 8 18.38 3.50 4.74
CA VAL A 8 17.35 4.54 4.54
C VAL A 8 15.91 3.96 4.61
N GLY A 9 15.77 2.66 4.89
CA GLY A 9 14.46 2.01 5.05
C GLY A 9 14.53 0.48 5.04
N PRO A 10 13.40 -0.19 5.33
CA PRO A 10 13.34 -1.65 5.43
C PRO A 10 13.83 -2.39 4.17
N GLY A 11 13.51 -1.88 2.98
CA GLY A 11 13.91 -2.51 1.72
C GLY A 11 15.43 -2.54 1.53
N VAL A 12 16.13 -1.44 1.87
CA VAL A 12 17.59 -1.37 1.83
C VAL A 12 18.20 -2.31 2.87
N PHE A 13 17.62 -2.36 4.07
CA PHE A 13 18.05 -3.27 5.12
C PHE A 13 17.91 -4.74 4.71
N ILE A 14 16.75 -5.13 4.17
CA ILE A 14 16.48 -6.49 3.67
C ILE A 14 17.47 -6.86 2.55
N SER A 15 17.68 -5.96 1.59
CA SER A 15 18.62 -6.19 0.49
C SER A 15 20.04 -6.42 1.00
N ARG A 16 20.54 -5.57 1.91
CA ARG A 16 21.86 -5.72 2.52
C ARG A 16 21.98 -7.03 3.31
N TRP A 17 20.97 -7.35 4.12
CA TRP A 17 20.97 -8.60 4.88
C TRP A 17 21.09 -9.83 3.99
N ARG A 18 20.39 -9.85 2.87
CA ARG A 18 20.44 -10.97 1.92
C ARG A 18 21.78 -11.08 1.19
N THR A 19 22.43 -9.94 0.91
CA THR A 19 23.68 -9.90 0.11
C THR A 19 24.92 -9.94 0.97
N GLU A 20 24.93 -9.30 2.13
CA GLU A 20 26.11 -9.10 2.98
C GLU A 20 26.10 -9.97 4.25
N GLY A 21 24.96 -10.62 4.55
CA GLY A 21 24.78 -11.43 5.75
C GLY A 21 24.37 -10.65 7.00
N PRO A 22 24.37 -11.29 8.17
CA PRO A 22 23.90 -10.70 9.42
C PRO A 22 24.66 -9.45 9.85
N VAL A 23 23.94 -8.43 10.28
CA VAL A 23 24.52 -7.19 10.79
C VAL A 23 25.00 -7.40 12.23
N SER A 24 26.20 -6.89 12.56
CA SER A 24 26.75 -7.02 13.91
C SER A 24 26.04 -6.13 14.95
N SER A 25 26.14 -6.48 16.22
CA SER A 25 25.57 -5.71 17.32
C SER A 25 26.13 -4.29 17.43
N GLU A 26 27.40 -4.08 17.09
CA GLU A 26 28.02 -2.75 17.10
C GLU A 26 27.43 -1.85 16.02
N VAL A 27 27.14 -2.41 14.83
CA VAL A 27 26.50 -1.68 13.73
C VAL A 27 25.04 -1.33 14.09
N LEU A 28 24.31 -2.27 14.69
CA LEU A 28 22.95 -2.00 15.15
C LEU A 28 22.90 -0.92 16.23
N ALA A 29 23.86 -0.91 17.16
CA ALA A 29 23.97 0.14 18.18
C ALA A 29 24.21 1.52 17.55
N ALA A 30 25.11 1.61 16.56
CA ALA A 30 25.35 2.87 15.85
C ALA A 30 24.11 3.34 15.08
N TRP A 31 23.38 2.45 14.44
CA TRP A 31 22.13 2.81 13.76
C TRP A 31 21.03 3.27 14.71
N LYS A 32 20.94 2.69 15.94
CA LYS A 32 19.96 3.12 16.95
C LYS A 32 20.18 4.57 17.38
N GLU A 33 21.43 5.05 17.39
CA GLU A 33 21.72 6.45 17.67
C GLU A 33 21.33 7.40 16.53
N GLU A 34 21.31 6.91 15.30
CA GLU A 34 21.01 7.70 14.09
C GLU A 34 19.53 7.65 13.68
N LEU A 35 18.82 6.53 13.97
CA LEU A 35 17.44 6.32 13.57
C LEU A 35 16.46 6.73 14.66
N ASP A 36 15.37 7.36 14.25
CA ASP A 36 14.21 7.55 15.13
C ASP A 36 13.52 6.21 15.44
N TRP A 37 12.70 6.20 16.47
CA TRP A 37 11.99 5.01 16.89
C TRP A 37 11.13 4.35 15.78
N PRO A 38 10.31 5.08 15.00
CA PRO A 38 9.53 4.49 13.92
C PRO A 38 10.39 3.79 12.86
N SER A 39 11.53 4.36 12.50
CA SER A 39 12.48 3.75 11.56
C SER A 39 13.10 2.49 12.17
N TRP A 40 13.50 2.53 13.44
CA TRP A 40 14.03 1.38 14.16
C TRP A 40 13.03 0.23 14.22
N LEU A 41 11.77 0.52 14.56
CA LEU A 41 10.69 -0.47 14.59
C LEU A 41 10.46 -1.09 13.21
N SER A 42 10.57 -0.29 12.13
CA SER A 42 10.46 -0.80 10.75
C SER A 42 11.54 -1.81 10.40
N LEU A 43 12.78 -1.60 10.87
CA LEU A 43 13.85 -2.58 10.69
C LEU A 43 13.58 -3.86 11.48
N ALA A 44 13.04 -3.74 12.69
CA ALA A 44 12.66 -4.88 13.51
C ALA A 44 11.54 -5.72 12.88
N GLU A 45 10.52 -5.07 12.34
CA GLU A 45 9.46 -5.72 11.56
C GLU A 45 10.05 -6.43 10.32
N ALA A 46 10.95 -5.77 9.59
CA ALA A 46 11.63 -6.38 8.45
C ALA A 46 12.47 -7.61 8.85
N ALA A 47 13.13 -7.58 10.00
CA ALA A 47 13.87 -8.73 10.52
C ALA A 47 12.97 -9.95 10.78
N LEU A 48 11.74 -9.72 11.29
CA LEU A 48 10.73 -10.78 11.43
C LEU A 48 10.30 -11.35 10.09
N PHE A 49 10.03 -10.49 9.09
CA PHE A 49 9.70 -10.95 7.73
C PHE A 49 10.81 -11.77 7.07
N MET A 50 12.06 -11.58 7.48
CA MET A 50 13.21 -12.38 7.00
C MET A 50 13.44 -13.66 7.81
N ASP A 51 12.55 -13.98 8.76
CA ASP A 51 12.71 -15.11 9.68
C ASP A 51 14.02 -15.05 10.50
N ALA A 52 14.37 -13.85 10.95
CA ALA A 52 15.58 -13.57 11.75
C ALA A 52 15.23 -13.00 13.14
N PRO A 53 14.42 -13.73 13.97
CA PRO A 53 13.96 -13.25 15.26
C PRO A 53 15.08 -12.99 16.27
N GLU A 54 16.26 -13.60 16.10
CA GLU A 54 17.45 -13.37 16.90
C GLU A 54 17.97 -11.94 16.83
N LEU A 55 17.72 -11.24 15.71
CA LEU A 55 18.03 -9.82 15.58
C LEU A 55 17.27 -8.94 16.56
N LEU A 56 16.04 -9.30 16.87
CA LEU A 56 15.21 -8.55 17.83
C LEU A 56 15.83 -8.56 19.22
N ASP A 57 16.46 -9.67 19.63
CA ASP A 57 17.13 -9.76 20.92
C ASP A 57 18.35 -8.79 20.95
N THR A 58 19.07 -8.67 19.84
CA THR A 58 20.17 -7.70 19.70
C THR A 58 19.66 -6.26 19.63
N MET A 59 18.57 -6.02 18.90
CA MET A 59 17.95 -4.69 18.76
C MET A 59 17.35 -4.17 20.08
N SER A 60 16.97 -5.06 21.00
CA SER A 60 16.36 -4.69 22.27
C SER A 60 17.32 -4.06 23.28
N VAL A 61 18.64 -4.21 23.12
CA VAL A 61 19.65 -3.80 24.11
C VAL A 61 19.68 -2.28 24.35
N HIS A 62 19.23 -1.48 23.40
CA HIS A 62 19.31 -0.01 23.43
C HIS A 62 17.93 0.67 23.52
N LEU A 63 16.88 -0.06 23.90
CA LEU A 63 15.51 0.45 23.93
C LEU A 63 15.14 0.99 25.32
N THR A 64 14.26 1.98 25.33
CA THR A 64 13.53 2.37 26.53
C THR A 64 12.53 1.26 26.92
N PRO A 65 12.08 1.18 28.19
CA PRO A 65 11.10 0.18 28.60
C PRO A 65 9.82 0.17 27.75
N GLY A 66 9.35 1.35 27.30
CA GLY A 66 8.19 1.47 26.43
C GLY A 66 8.44 0.93 25.03
N GLU A 67 9.58 1.28 24.42
CA GLU A 67 9.99 0.78 23.10
C GLU A 67 10.16 -0.76 23.14
N GLU A 68 10.78 -1.28 24.19
CA GLU A 68 10.93 -2.72 24.40
C GLU A 68 9.57 -3.43 24.50
N ALA A 69 8.61 -2.83 25.22
CA ALA A 69 7.26 -3.38 25.35
C ALA A 69 6.55 -3.46 23.99
N VAL A 70 6.67 -2.42 23.14
CA VAL A 70 6.12 -2.42 21.78
C VAL A 70 6.81 -3.48 20.90
N LEU A 71 8.13 -3.57 20.94
CA LEU A 71 8.88 -4.55 20.14
C LEU A 71 8.51 -6.00 20.55
N ARG A 72 8.34 -6.23 21.84
CA ARG A 72 7.89 -7.54 22.37
C ARG A 72 6.49 -7.89 21.87
N LEU A 73 5.59 -6.90 21.80
CA LEU A 73 4.24 -7.09 21.26
C LEU A 73 4.27 -7.45 19.78
N VAL A 74 5.06 -6.74 18.97
CA VAL A 74 5.23 -7.02 17.53
C VAL A 74 5.75 -8.45 17.33
N ARG A 75 6.73 -8.89 18.12
CA ARG A 75 7.23 -10.26 18.09
C ARG A 75 6.15 -11.29 18.44
N ARG A 76 5.35 -11.05 19.51
CA ARG A 76 4.23 -11.94 19.90
C ARG A 76 3.19 -12.05 18.80
N ARG A 77 2.84 -10.93 18.17
CA ARG A 77 1.90 -10.92 17.03
C ARG A 77 2.41 -11.75 15.86
N TRP A 78 3.68 -11.59 15.52
CA TRP A 78 4.32 -12.37 14.46
C TRP A 78 4.28 -13.88 14.75
N LEU A 79 4.50 -14.27 16.00
CA LEU A 79 4.46 -15.66 16.42
C LEU A 79 3.03 -16.22 16.56
N GLY A 80 2.00 -15.44 16.31
CA GLY A 80 0.60 -15.86 16.45
C GLY A 80 0.16 -16.12 17.89
N ASP A 81 0.74 -15.39 18.87
CA ASP A 81 0.36 -15.57 20.28
C ASP A 81 -1.11 -15.22 20.50
N MET A 82 -1.89 -16.22 20.94
CA MET A 82 -3.32 -16.09 21.21
C MET A 82 -3.65 -15.14 22.37
N ARG A 83 -2.67 -14.75 23.20
CA ARG A 83 -2.82 -13.83 24.35
C ARG A 83 -2.40 -12.40 24.01
N LEU A 84 -2.65 -11.99 22.77
CA LEU A 84 -2.24 -10.67 22.30
C LEU A 84 -2.91 -9.54 23.09
N SER A 85 -4.18 -9.69 23.50
CA SER A 85 -4.89 -8.71 24.35
C SER A 85 -4.20 -8.47 25.68
N GLU A 86 -3.78 -9.54 26.37
CA GLU A 86 -3.07 -9.45 27.64
C GLU A 86 -1.72 -8.75 27.46
N ALA A 87 -0.99 -9.10 26.38
CA ALA A 87 0.29 -8.49 26.08
C ALA A 87 0.18 -6.98 25.78
N ILE A 88 -0.89 -6.55 25.14
CA ILE A 88 -1.16 -5.13 24.89
C ILE A 88 -1.43 -4.39 26.21
N GLU A 89 -2.23 -4.95 27.11
CA GLU A 89 -2.52 -4.32 28.41
C GLU A 89 -1.26 -4.24 29.30
N GLU A 90 -0.40 -5.27 29.29
CA GLU A 90 0.90 -5.23 29.94
C GLU A 90 1.77 -4.09 29.38
N ALA A 91 1.87 -3.97 28.05
CA ALA A 91 2.63 -2.91 27.39
C ALA A 91 2.03 -1.52 27.68
N LEU A 92 0.70 -1.37 27.65
CA LEU A 92 0.02 -0.12 28.02
C LEU A 92 0.32 0.30 29.45
N THR A 93 0.44 -0.65 30.38
CA THR A 93 0.81 -0.36 31.77
C THR A 93 2.22 0.25 31.84
N VAL A 94 3.16 -0.28 31.07
CA VAL A 94 4.54 0.24 31.02
C VAL A 94 4.59 1.67 30.45
N VAL A 95 3.95 1.93 29.31
CA VAL A 95 4.03 3.25 28.64
C VAL A 95 3.21 4.34 29.36
N ARG A 96 2.31 3.96 30.26
CA ARG A 96 1.50 4.88 31.08
C ARG A 96 2.10 5.20 32.42
N ASP A 97 3.22 4.59 32.79
CA ASP A 97 3.91 4.91 34.04
C ASP A 97 4.20 6.42 34.09
N PRO A 98 3.77 7.13 35.11
CA PRO A 98 3.95 8.58 35.22
C PRO A 98 5.40 9.06 35.11
N ALA A 99 6.37 8.21 35.46
CA ALA A 99 7.79 8.54 35.39
C ALA A 99 8.38 8.47 34.00
N THR A 100 7.76 7.66 33.11
CA THR A 100 8.29 7.36 31.77
C THR A 100 7.21 7.45 30.68
N ARG A 101 6.12 8.18 30.96
CA ARG A 101 4.96 8.24 30.09
C ARG A 101 5.31 8.70 28.68
N ASP A 102 4.98 7.88 27.70
CA ASP A 102 5.13 8.17 26.27
C ASP A 102 3.78 8.10 25.57
N LEU A 103 3.29 9.27 25.10
CA LEU A 103 1.99 9.39 24.45
C LEU A 103 2.00 8.88 23.01
N ALA A 104 3.15 8.84 22.35
CA ALA A 104 3.25 8.29 21.00
C ALA A 104 3.18 6.75 21.06
N LEU A 105 3.92 6.14 21.99
CA LEU A 105 3.87 4.70 22.21
C LEU A 105 2.49 4.26 22.76
N GLU A 106 1.86 5.06 23.64
CA GLU A 106 0.47 4.79 24.05
C GLU A 106 -0.48 4.83 22.86
N GLY A 107 -0.30 5.79 21.93
CA GLY A 107 -1.07 5.87 20.69
C GLY A 107 -0.91 4.62 19.82
N ARG A 108 0.32 4.18 19.62
CA ARG A 108 0.61 2.93 18.90
C ARG A 108 -0.06 1.71 19.54
N LEU A 109 0.07 1.55 20.83
CA LEU A 109 -0.50 0.41 21.56
C LEU A 109 -2.03 0.43 21.61
N ARG A 110 -2.65 1.61 21.71
CA ARG A 110 -4.11 1.72 21.59
C ARG A 110 -4.60 1.38 20.20
N MET A 111 -3.88 1.78 19.16
CA MET A 111 -4.19 1.37 17.79
C MET A 111 -4.18 -0.17 17.65
N GLU A 112 -3.16 -0.83 18.18
CA GLU A 112 -3.08 -2.29 18.19
C GLU A 112 -4.24 -2.93 18.99
N ARG A 113 -4.61 -2.34 20.14
CA ARG A 113 -5.75 -2.80 20.94
C ARG A 113 -7.07 -2.63 20.19
N GLY A 114 -7.25 -1.51 19.51
CA GLY A 114 -8.43 -1.25 18.68
C GLY A 114 -8.61 -2.30 17.59
N LEU A 115 -7.54 -2.69 16.91
CA LEU A 115 -7.60 -3.78 15.91
C LEU A 115 -8.00 -5.11 16.53
N VAL A 116 -7.41 -5.49 17.67
CA VAL A 116 -7.75 -6.73 18.37
C VAL A 116 -9.21 -6.71 18.85
N ARG A 117 -9.70 -5.59 19.38
CA ARG A 117 -11.10 -5.43 19.79
C ARG A 117 -12.06 -5.56 18.60
N PHE A 118 -11.69 -4.97 17.46
CA PHE A 118 -12.46 -5.12 16.22
C PHE A 118 -12.57 -6.60 15.81
N GLU A 119 -11.46 -7.35 15.81
CA GLU A 119 -11.44 -8.79 15.51
C GLU A 119 -12.30 -9.61 16.50
N GLN A 120 -12.42 -9.16 17.74
CA GLN A 120 -13.23 -9.78 18.79
C GLN A 120 -14.71 -9.35 18.76
N GLY A 121 -15.08 -8.41 17.87
CA GLY A 121 -16.43 -7.89 17.74
C GLY A 121 -16.79 -6.77 18.73
N ASP A 122 -15.83 -6.27 19.53
CA ASP A 122 -16.00 -5.07 20.39
C ASP A 122 -15.84 -3.80 19.52
N MET A 123 -16.90 -3.46 18.78
CA MET A 123 -16.89 -2.34 17.84
C MET A 123 -16.74 -0.99 18.54
N GLU A 124 -17.40 -0.79 19.67
CA GLU A 124 -17.35 0.46 20.44
C GLU A 124 -15.96 0.68 21.02
N GLY A 125 -15.39 -0.32 21.66
CA GLY A 125 -14.04 -0.25 22.20
C GLY A 125 -12.97 -0.10 21.11
N ALA A 126 -13.19 -0.67 19.92
CA ALA A 126 -12.31 -0.50 18.77
C ALA A 126 -12.33 0.96 18.26
N GLU A 127 -13.52 1.54 18.10
CA GLU A 127 -13.69 2.93 17.66
C GLU A 127 -13.06 3.93 18.63
N ASP A 128 -13.28 3.73 19.92
CA ASP A 128 -12.70 4.57 20.96
C ASP A 128 -11.16 4.55 20.91
N ASP A 129 -10.56 3.37 20.81
CA ASP A 129 -9.11 3.23 20.77
C ASP A 129 -8.50 3.78 19.49
N LEU A 130 -9.08 3.49 18.32
CA LEU A 130 -8.59 3.99 17.03
C LEU A 130 -8.73 5.53 16.94
N THR A 131 -9.84 6.08 17.41
CA THR A 131 -10.05 7.54 17.41
C THR A 131 -9.11 8.24 18.39
N TRP A 132 -8.91 7.67 19.57
CA TRP A 132 -7.95 8.21 20.55
C TRP A 132 -6.52 8.17 20.00
N ALA A 133 -6.12 7.04 19.38
CA ALA A 133 -4.80 6.86 18.81
C ALA A 133 -4.53 7.89 17.70
N GLU A 134 -5.43 8.01 16.72
CA GLU A 134 -5.30 9.00 15.63
C GLU A 134 -5.17 10.42 16.17
N THR A 135 -6.09 10.84 17.06
CA THR A 135 -6.09 12.18 17.63
C THR A 135 -4.81 12.47 18.40
N ARG A 136 -4.33 11.50 19.17
CA ARG A 136 -3.12 11.66 19.97
C ARG A 136 -1.86 11.69 19.12
N LEU A 137 -1.72 10.75 18.19
CA LEU A 137 -0.58 10.70 17.27
C LEU A 137 -0.51 11.94 16.39
N LYS A 138 -1.65 12.45 15.91
CA LYS A 138 -1.72 13.74 15.20
C LYS A 138 -1.18 14.91 16.03
N SER A 139 -1.36 14.86 17.34
CA SER A 139 -0.91 15.93 18.26
C SER A 139 0.57 15.84 18.63
N VAL A 140 1.10 14.64 18.87
CA VAL A 140 2.45 14.45 19.43
C VAL A 140 3.48 13.93 18.42
N ALA A 141 3.03 13.29 17.34
CA ALA A 141 3.88 12.63 16.35
C ALA A 141 3.29 12.79 14.93
N LYS A 142 2.85 13.99 14.57
CA LYS A 142 2.21 14.28 13.29
C LYS A 142 3.07 13.83 12.12
N ALA A 143 2.45 13.14 11.17
CA ALA A 143 3.08 12.57 9.98
C ALA A 143 4.21 11.57 10.27
N SER A 144 4.29 11.05 11.50
CA SER A 144 5.10 9.88 11.77
C SER A 144 4.45 8.63 11.17
N ARG A 145 5.23 7.56 11.05
CA ARG A 145 4.71 6.27 10.58
C ARG A 145 3.53 5.77 11.43
N ASP A 146 3.57 5.93 12.75
CA ASP A 146 2.48 5.50 13.63
C ASP A 146 1.21 6.34 13.42
N HIS A 147 1.35 7.66 13.18
CA HIS A 147 0.21 8.49 12.79
C HIS A 147 -0.35 8.06 11.44
N ASP A 148 0.49 7.82 10.45
CA ASP A 148 0.11 7.33 9.13
C ASP A 148 -0.67 6.01 9.23
N LEU A 149 -0.15 5.04 9.98
CA LEU A 149 -0.82 3.77 10.24
C LEU A 149 -2.17 3.94 10.97
N SER A 150 -2.26 4.88 11.92
CA SER A 150 -3.50 5.13 12.64
C SER A 150 -4.62 5.63 11.73
N LEU A 151 -4.29 6.48 10.76
CA LEU A 151 -5.23 6.94 9.73
C LEU A 151 -5.67 5.80 8.83
N LEU A 152 -4.73 4.99 8.33
CA LEU A 152 -5.05 3.85 7.46
C LEU A 152 -5.92 2.81 8.17
N ASN A 153 -5.59 2.46 9.42
CA ASN A 153 -6.36 1.50 10.22
C ASN A 153 -7.77 2.03 10.56
N LYS A 154 -7.90 3.32 10.85
CA LYS A 154 -9.21 3.95 11.06
C LYS A 154 -10.07 3.94 9.79
N ALA A 155 -9.46 4.22 8.63
CA ALA A 155 -10.16 4.12 7.36
C ALA A 155 -10.58 2.67 7.05
N ALA A 156 -9.71 1.69 7.30
CA ALA A 156 -10.02 0.28 7.14
C ALA A 156 -11.16 -0.19 8.08
N TYR A 157 -11.17 0.29 9.32
CA TYR A 157 -12.26 0.06 10.28
C TYR A 157 -13.60 0.56 9.73
N HIS A 158 -13.66 1.80 9.21
CA HIS A 158 -14.87 2.34 8.61
C HIS A 158 -15.29 1.56 7.36
N MET A 159 -14.34 1.14 6.53
CA MET A 159 -14.62 0.29 5.36
C MET A 159 -15.23 -1.05 5.74
N ALA A 160 -14.68 -1.71 6.76
CA ALA A 160 -15.20 -3.00 7.24
C ALA A 160 -16.62 -2.90 7.83
N ARG A 161 -17.02 -1.70 8.29
CA ARG A 161 -18.39 -1.40 8.75
C ARG A 161 -19.34 -0.94 7.64
N GLY A 162 -18.85 -0.80 6.40
CA GLY A 162 -19.64 -0.26 5.29
C GLY A 162 -19.81 1.27 5.35
N GLU A 163 -19.03 1.97 6.16
CA GLU A 163 -19.09 3.42 6.37
C GLU A 163 -18.14 4.14 5.39
N ALA A 164 -18.34 3.92 4.09
CA ALA A 164 -17.44 4.37 3.04
C ALA A 164 -17.17 5.89 3.04
N LEU A 165 -18.18 6.72 3.37
CA LEU A 165 -18.00 8.17 3.44
C LEU A 165 -17.09 8.58 4.62
N MET A 166 -17.16 7.87 5.74
CA MET A 166 -16.24 8.11 6.86
C MET A 166 -14.80 7.73 6.51
N ALA A 167 -14.62 6.61 5.78
CA ALA A 167 -13.30 6.25 5.26
C ALA A 167 -12.75 7.31 4.30
N LEU A 168 -13.56 7.85 3.39
CA LEU A 168 -13.17 8.95 2.48
C LEU A 168 -12.74 10.19 3.24
N GLN A 169 -13.41 10.54 4.34
CA GLN A 169 -13.01 11.68 5.17
C GLN A 169 -11.62 11.47 5.75
N VAL A 170 -11.36 10.27 6.31
CA VAL A 170 -10.04 9.92 6.85
C VAL A 170 -8.96 9.95 5.76
N TYR A 171 -9.24 9.39 4.58
CA TYR A 171 -8.31 9.45 3.43
C TYR A 171 -8.04 10.88 2.96
N GLY A 172 -9.00 11.80 3.13
CA GLY A 172 -8.86 13.21 2.83
C GLY A 172 -7.79 13.92 3.67
N ASP A 173 -7.57 13.49 4.90
CA ASP A 173 -6.55 14.05 5.80
C ASP A 173 -5.11 13.68 5.37
N VAL A 174 -4.94 12.63 4.55
CA VAL A 174 -3.63 12.17 4.08
C VAL A 174 -3.16 12.97 2.87
N SER A 175 -2.05 13.71 2.99
CA SER A 175 -1.49 14.47 1.88
C SER A 175 0.01 14.78 2.07
N ARG A 176 0.70 15.11 0.96
CA ARG A 176 2.10 15.61 1.01
C ARG A 176 2.24 16.92 1.77
N LYS A 177 1.26 17.81 1.66
CA LYS A 177 1.24 19.08 2.40
C LYS A 177 1.17 18.87 3.91
N ALA A 178 0.54 17.79 4.35
CA ALA A 178 0.50 17.41 5.76
C ALA A 178 1.76 16.66 6.23
N GLY A 179 2.66 16.27 5.32
CA GLY A 179 3.94 15.61 5.61
C GLY A 179 3.92 14.08 5.49
N HIS A 180 2.78 13.47 5.14
CA HIS A 180 2.65 12.00 5.08
C HIS A 180 3.57 11.37 4.04
N ALA A 181 3.96 10.12 4.28
CA ALA A 181 4.81 9.32 3.42
C ALA A 181 4.12 9.00 2.08
N HIS A 182 4.91 8.79 1.02
CA HIS A 182 4.38 8.43 -0.29
C HIS A 182 3.57 7.12 -0.26
N GLU A 183 4.02 6.12 0.50
CA GLU A 183 3.32 4.86 0.71
C GLU A 183 1.91 5.08 1.30
N THR A 184 1.81 5.86 2.36
CA THR A 184 0.54 6.19 3.01
C THR A 184 -0.42 6.92 2.07
N ILE A 185 0.12 7.84 1.25
CA ILE A 185 -0.68 8.55 0.25
C ILE A 185 -1.16 7.57 -0.82
N ALA A 186 -0.30 6.68 -1.30
CA ALA A 186 -0.69 5.69 -2.31
C ALA A 186 -1.85 4.81 -1.82
N ILE A 187 -1.75 4.25 -0.62
CA ILE A 187 -2.80 3.43 -0.01
C ILE A 187 -4.11 4.22 0.12
N SER A 188 -4.05 5.44 0.68
CA SER A 188 -5.25 6.25 0.87
C SER A 188 -5.88 6.68 -0.45
N ARG A 189 -5.10 7.01 -1.48
CA ARG A 189 -5.63 7.37 -2.80
C ARG A 189 -6.22 6.15 -3.53
N LEU A 190 -5.61 4.98 -3.41
CA LEU A 190 -6.17 3.74 -3.96
C LEU A 190 -7.51 3.39 -3.29
N GLY A 191 -7.59 3.47 -1.96
CA GLY A 191 -8.84 3.28 -1.22
C GLY A 191 -9.91 4.29 -1.61
N ALA A 192 -9.56 5.58 -1.72
CA ALA A 192 -10.48 6.63 -2.16
C ALA A 192 -10.97 6.41 -3.60
N SER A 193 -10.09 5.96 -4.50
CA SER A 193 -10.46 5.63 -5.89
C SER A 193 -11.55 4.57 -5.95
N ARG A 194 -11.37 3.46 -5.23
CA ARG A 194 -12.34 2.36 -5.18
C ARG A 194 -13.71 2.80 -4.65
N ILE A 195 -13.72 3.60 -3.60
CA ILE A 195 -14.97 4.12 -3.03
C ILE A 195 -15.65 5.07 -4.04
N ARG A 196 -14.88 5.97 -4.67
CA ARG A 196 -15.41 6.91 -5.66
C ARG A 196 -16.00 6.19 -6.87
N HIS A 197 -15.31 5.18 -7.38
CA HIS A 197 -15.83 4.36 -8.46
C HIS A 197 -17.12 3.64 -8.08
N ALA A 198 -17.18 3.03 -6.89
CA ALA A 198 -18.39 2.38 -6.38
C ALA A 198 -19.58 3.36 -6.21
N LEU A 199 -19.31 4.65 -6.05
CA LEU A 199 -20.32 5.72 -5.98
C LEU A 199 -20.66 6.32 -7.36
N GLY A 200 -20.06 5.85 -8.46
CA GLY A 200 -20.25 6.38 -9.82
C GLY A 200 -19.54 7.71 -10.11
N HIS A 201 -18.56 8.08 -9.29
CA HIS A 201 -17.77 9.29 -9.46
C HIS A 201 -16.44 8.97 -10.18
N ASP A 202 -16.51 8.53 -11.45
CA ASP A 202 -15.36 8.00 -12.19
C ASP A 202 -14.26 9.04 -12.44
N PHE A 203 -14.62 10.32 -12.59
CA PHE A 203 -13.64 11.39 -12.69
C PHE A 203 -12.70 11.45 -11.46
N ASP A 204 -13.29 11.45 -10.26
CA ASP A 204 -12.52 11.45 -9.02
C ASP A 204 -11.79 10.12 -8.80
N ALA A 205 -12.43 8.99 -9.16
CA ALA A 205 -11.83 7.69 -9.08
C ALA A 205 -10.56 7.60 -9.94
N GLY A 206 -10.62 8.02 -11.21
CA GLY A 206 -9.49 8.04 -12.12
C GLY A 206 -8.33 8.91 -11.62
N ARG A 207 -8.63 10.13 -11.12
CA ARG A 207 -7.62 11.01 -10.52
C ARG A 207 -6.94 10.37 -9.30
N HIS A 208 -7.72 9.75 -8.43
CA HIS A 208 -7.19 9.08 -7.25
C HIS A 208 -6.35 7.86 -7.62
N ALA A 209 -6.79 7.04 -8.58
CA ALA A 209 -6.03 5.88 -9.06
C ALA A 209 -4.69 6.29 -9.67
N TRP A 210 -4.69 7.30 -10.57
CA TRP A 210 -3.45 7.83 -11.13
C TRP A 210 -2.50 8.37 -10.07
N ASN A 211 -3.03 9.14 -9.10
CA ASN A 211 -2.24 9.68 -8.01
C ASN A 211 -1.67 8.57 -7.11
N ALA A 212 -2.46 7.53 -6.81
CA ALA A 212 -2.00 6.35 -6.10
C ALA A 212 -0.84 5.66 -6.82
N HIS A 213 -0.97 5.42 -8.14
CA HIS A 213 0.09 4.86 -8.97
C HIS A 213 1.39 5.66 -8.86
N LYS A 214 1.33 7.00 -9.04
CA LYS A 214 2.52 7.86 -8.95
C LYS A 214 3.17 7.83 -7.57
N HIS A 215 2.38 7.86 -6.50
CA HIS A 215 2.91 7.79 -5.15
C HIS A 215 3.47 6.41 -4.79
N ALA A 216 2.87 5.34 -5.27
CA ALA A 216 3.39 3.98 -5.09
C ALA A 216 4.73 3.79 -5.81
N MET A 217 4.89 4.33 -7.05
CA MET A 217 6.18 4.37 -7.75
C MET A 217 7.25 5.10 -6.92
N LEU A 218 6.93 6.29 -6.37
CA LEU A 218 7.85 7.06 -5.54
C LEU A 218 8.21 6.38 -4.21
N ALA A 219 7.34 5.50 -3.72
CA ALA A 219 7.57 4.67 -2.54
C ALA A 219 8.26 3.34 -2.88
N SER A 220 8.59 3.07 -4.14
CA SER A 220 9.12 1.79 -4.63
C SER A 220 8.21 0.58 -4.29
N GLN A 221 6.90 0.82 -4.21
CA GLN A 221 5.88 -0.19 -3.96
C GLN A 221 5.31 -0.69 -5.29
N VAL A 222 6.10 -1.52 -6.00
CA VAL A 222 5.81 -1.92 -7.40
C VAL A 222 4.44 -2.60 -7.53
N SER A 223 4.12 -3.57 -6.66
CA SER A 223 2.82 -4.27 -6.71
C SER A 223 1.64 -3.31 -6.57
N MET A 224 1.72 -2.37 -5.63
CA MET A 224 0.68 -1.34 -5.42
C MET A 224 0.60 -0.38 -6.61
N ALA A 225 1.74 -0.02 -7.22
CA ALA A 225 1.77 0.83 -8.39
C ALA A 225 1.09 0.16 -9.59
N ILE A 226 1.31 -1.15 -9.80
CA ILE A 226 0.63 -1.93 -10.84
C ILE A 226 -0.89 -2.01 -10.54
N GLU A 227 -1.28 -2.28 -9.30
CA GLU A 227 -2.69 -2.35 -8.91
C GLU A 227 -3.41 -1.03 -9.14
N ALA A 228 -2.83 0.09 -8.69
CA ALA A 228 -3.39 1.42 -8.90
C ALA A 228 -3.39 1.82 -10.38
N GLY A 229 -2.33 1.46 -11.11
CA GLY A 229 -2.23 1.67 -12.56
C GLY A 229 -3.29 0.88 -13.33
N SER A 230 -3.53 -0.38 -12.96
CA SER A 230 -4.58 -1.20 -13.56
C SER A 230 -5.98 -0.61 -13.36
N LEU A 231 -6.28 -0.16 -12.14
CA LEU A 231 -7.55 0.52 -11.85
C LEU A 231 -7.69 1.83 -12.65
N PHE A 232 -6.61 2.63 -12.74
CA PHE A 232 -6.61 3.83 -13.56
C PHE A 232 -6.88 3.52 -15.04
N LEU A 233 -6.20 2.52 -15.59
CA LEU A 233 -6.36 2.12 -16.98
C LEU A 233 -7.79 1.65 -17.27
N ASP A 234 -8.37 0.85 -16.37
CA ASP A 234 -9.75 0.37 -16.53
C ASP A 234 -10.76 1.52 -16.60
N LEU A 235 -10.59 2.53 -15.77
CA LEU A 235 -11.44 3.73 -15.77
C LEU A 235 -11.18 4.66 -16.95
N ALA A 236 -9.93 4.78 -17.43
CA ALA A 236 -9.50 5.84 -18.33
C ALA A 236 -9.49 5.46 -19.82
N ILE A 237 -9.41 4.17 -20.13
CA ILE A 237 -9.07 3.71 -21.49
C ILE A 237 -10.12 4.09 -22.54
N ASP A 238 -11.40 4.12 -22.17
CA ASP A 238 -12.51 4.50 -23.05
C ASP A 238 -12.83 6.01 -23.02
N HIS A 239 -12.12 6.78 -22.15
CA HIS A 239 -12.33 8.19 -21.95
C HIS A 239 -11.15 9.06 -22.44
N GLN A 240 -10.41 8.54 -23.44
CA GLN A 240 -9.26 9.25 -23.97
C GLN A 240 -9.66 10.43 -24.86
N SER A 241 -9.01 11.59 -24.62
CA SER A 241 -9.20 12.82 -25.41
C SER A 241 -7.88 13.58 -25.54
N LEU A 242 -7.54 14.03 -26.75
CA LEU A 242 -6.40 14.89 -27.00
C LEU A 242 -6.58 16.31 -26.41
N GLU A 243 -7.82 16.69 -26.11
CA GLU A 243 -8.16 17.98 -25.50
C GLU A 243 -8.08 17.93 -23.96
N ALA A 244 -7.97 16.73 -23.39
CA ALA A 244 -7.88 16.57 -21.95
C ALA A 244 -6.59 17.18 -21.39
N LYS A 245 -6.69 17.81 -20.21
CA LYS A 245 -5.50 18.23 -19.48
C LYS A 245 -4.73 17.00 -19.00
N PRO A 246 -3.38 17.08 -18.90
CA PRO A 246 -2.60 16.02 -18.27
C PRO A 246 -3.08 15.74 -16.84
N MET A 247 -3.02 14.46 -16.43
CA MET A 247 -3.54 14.03 -15.13
C MET A 247 -2.92 14.75 -13.93
N HIS A 248 -1.63 15.10 -14.00
CA HIS A 248 -0.99 15.87 -12.91
C HIS A 248 -1.65 17.24 -12.71
N VAL A 249 -2.06 17.91 -13.79
CA VAL A 249 -2.78 19.19 -13.73
C VAL A 249 -4.18 18.98 -13.15
N GLN A 250 -4.89 17.95 -13.60
CA GLN A 250 -6.22 17.62 -13.08
C GLN A 250 -6.19 17.29 -11.58
N VAL A 251 -5.12 16.66 -11.09
CA VAL A 251 -4.92 16.38 -9.65
C VAL A 251 -4.66 17.65 -8.85
N GLU A 252 -3.86 18.58 -9.39
CA GLU A 252 -3.54 19.85 -8.73
C GLU A 252 -4.73 20.82 -8.68
N GLU A 253 -5.54 20.85 -9.73
CA GLU A 253 -6.72 21.72 -9.87
C GLU A 253 -7.96 21.13 -9.16
N ALA A 254 -7.86 19.94 -8.56
CA ALA A 254 -8.98 19.27 -7.94
C ALA A 254 -9.63 20.10 -6.84
N GLN A 255 -10.93 20.34 -7.00
CA GLN A 255 -11.76 20.96 -5.98
C GLN A 255 -12.22 19.91 -4.95
N PRO A 256 -12.54 20.32 -3.72
CA PRO A 256 -13.25 19.46 -2.78
C PRO A 256 -14.53 18.93 -3.42
N LEU A 257 -14.86 17.67 -3.11
CA LEU A 257 -16.06 17.04 -3.64
C LEU A 257 -17.31 17.81 -3.22
N ASP A 258 -18.11 18.20 -4.18
CA ASP A 258 -19.48 18.62 -4.01
C ASP A 258 -20.41 17.42 -4.33
N LEU A 259 -21.02 16.85 -3.31
CA LEU A 259 -21.91 15.69 -3.47
C LEU A 259 -23.26 16.05 -4.15
N GLU A 260 -23.60 17.35 -4.24
CA GLU A 260 -24.82 17.83 -4.88
C GLU A 260 -24.59 18.19 -6.36
N ALA A 261 -23.33 18.40 -6.77
CA ALA A 261 -22.99 18.69 -8.16
C ALA A 261 -22.93 17.40 -8.99
N GLU A 262 -23.35 17.48 -10.25
CA GLU A 262 -23.07 16.39 -11.21
C GLU A 262 -21.58 16.21 -11.35
N PRO A 263 -21.06 14.97 -11.21
CA PRO A 263 -19.63 14.71 -11.38
C PRO A 263 -19.21 15.08 -12.81
N PRO A 264 -18.05 15.76 -12.98
CA PRO A 264 -17.53 16.02 -14.31
C PRO A 264 -17.20 14.70 -15.03
N GLU A 265 -17.30 14.74 -16.36
CA GLU A 265 -16.90 13.61 -17.17
C GLU A 265 -15.40 13.34 -17.02
N LEU A 266 -15.05 12.06 -16.91
CA LEU A 266 -13.64 11.65 -16.93
C LEU A 266 -13.09 11.79 -18.36
N LEU A 267 -12.16 12.71 -18.56
CA LEU A 267 -11.40 12.84 -19.81
C LEU A 267 -9.92 12.72 -19.50
N VAL A 268 -9.23 11.82 -20.20
CA VAL A 268 -7.81 11.52 -19.93
C VAL A 268 -6.98 11.68 -21.19
N HIS A 269 -5.85 12.36 -21.07
CA HIS A 269 -4.94 12.52 -22.20
C HIS A 269 -4.27 11.17 -22.54
N PRO A 270 -4.20 10.75 -23.83
CA PRO A 270 -3.62 9.45 -24.22
C PRO A 270 -2.19 9.21 -23.72
N VAL A 271 -1.40 10.29 -23.53
CA VAL A 271 -0.04 10.19 -22.97
C VAL A 271 -0.03 9.63 -21.55
N ASP A 272 -1.01 9.99 -20.72
CA ASP A 272 -1.09 9.47 -19.34
C ASP A 272 -1.50 7.99 -19.34
N VAL A 273 -2.47 7.62 -20.21
CA VAL A 273 -2.91 6.22 -20.35
C VAL A 273 -1.75 5.34 -20.84
N ASN A 274 -1.09 5.73 -21.93
CA ASN A 274 0.04 4.97 -22.46
C ASN A 274 1.22 4.91 -21.47
N GLY A 275 1.51 6.01 -20.80
CA GLY A 275 2.61 6.08 -19.82
C GLY A 275 2.40 5.16 -18.63
N VAL A 276 1.17 5.07 -18.09
CA VAL A 276 0.84 4.13 -17.01
C VAL A 276 0.89 2.68 -17.52
N PHE A 277 0.32 2.41 -18.71
CA PHE A 277 0.34 1.08 -19.31
C PHE A 277 1.77 0.56 -19.54
N ASP A 278 2.61 1.36 -20.21
CA ASP A 278 3.99 0.96 -20.51
C ASP A 278 4.77 0.70 -19.23
N TRP A 279 4.62 1.56 -18.22
CA TRP A 279 5.27 1.36 -16.91
C TRP A 279 4.81 0.07 -16.23
N CYS A 280 3.52 -0.22 -16.21
CA CYS A 280 2.99 -1.46 -15.60
C CYS A 280 3.54 -2.71 -16.31
N VAL A 281 3.56 -2.70 -17.65
CA VAL A 281 4.11 -3.84 -18.43
C VAL A 281 5.60 -4.05 -18.16
N GLU A 282 6.39 -2.97 -18.07
CA GLU A 282 7.82 -3.04 -17.82
C GLU A 282 8.19 -3.57 -16.42
N HIS A 283 7.27 -3.46 -15.44
CA HIS A 283 7.54 -3.84 -14.04
C HIS A 283 6.72 -5.05 -13.57
N LEU A 284 6.08 -5.80 -14.48
CA LEU A 284 5.27 -6.96 -14.10
C LEU A 284 6.07 -8.01 -13.31
N GLU A 285 7.32 -8.27 -13.71
CA GLU A 285 8.19 -9.27 -13.06
C GLU A 285 8.61 -8.85 -11.64
N ASP A 286 8.70 -7.54 -11.38
CA ASP A 286 9.15 -6.99 -10.11
C ASP A 286 8.04 -6.96 -9.05
N GLY A 287 6.77 -6.96 -9.47
CA GLY A 287 5.64 -6.62 -8.60
C GLY A 287 4.70 -7.74 -8.21
N TRP A 288 4.71 -8.88 -8.88
CA TRP A 288 3.68 -9.92 -8.72
C TRP A 288 4.26 -11.27 -8.29
N GLY A 289 4.57 -11.41 -7.02
CA GLY A 289 5.14 -12.62 -6.41
C GLY A 289 4.14 -13.55 -5.69
N GLY A 290 2.85 -13.60 -6.02
CA GLY A 290 1.83 -14.37 -5.31
C GLY A 290 0.96 -15.27 -6.21
N ALA A 291 0.25 -16.23 -5.58
CA ALA A 291 -0.55 -17.26 -6.27
C ALA A 291 -1.81 -16.72 -7.00
N GLU A 292 -2.20 -15.47 -6.75
CA GLU A 292 -3.28 -14.81 -7.46
C GLU A 292 -2.69 -13.68 -8.32
N ARG A 293 -2.41 -13.97 -9.59
CA ARG A 293 -1.71 -13.07 -10.50
C ARG A 293 -2.62 -12.46 -11.57
N PRO A 294 -3.49 -11.49 -11.24
CA PRO A 294 -4.31 -10.82 -12.26
C PRO A 294 -3.48 -9.91 -13.17
N GLY A 295 -2.23 -9.53 -12.81
CA GLY A 295 -1.45 -8.52 -13.49
C GLY A 295 -1.23 -8.77 -14.97
N VAL A 296 -0.75 -9.94 -15.37
CA VAL A 296 -0.53 -10.26 -16.78
C VAL A 296 -1.86 -10.30 -17.54
N ARG A 297 -2.91 -10.88 -16.97
CA ARG A 297 -4.24 -10.91 -17.59
C ARG A 297 -4.82 -9.52 -17.75
N ALA A 298 -4.72 -8.68 -16.73
CA ALA A 298 -5.18 -7.29 -16.78
C ALA A 298 -4.42 -6.54 -17.87
N MET A 299 -3.10 -6.65 -17.95
CA MET A 299 -2.29 -5.97 -18.95
C MET A 299 -2.55 -6.50 -20.35
N LEU A 300 -2.83 -7.79 -20.55
CA LEU A 300 -3.27 -8.34 -21.84
C LEU A 300 -4.60 -7.71 -22.29
N THR A 301 -5.57 -7.59 -21.38
CA THR A 301 -6.84 -6.94 -21.66
C THR A 301 -6.64 -5.47 -22.05
N MET A 302 -5.79 -4.74 -21.31
CA MET A 302 -5.48 -3.35 -21.60
C MET A 302 -4.72 -3.19 -22.93
N ALA A 303 -3.75 -4.06 -23.22
CA ALA A 303 -3.04 -4.06 -24.50
C ALA A 303 -4.00 -4.22 -25.69
N HIS A 304 -4.99 -5.10 -25.55
CA HIS A 304 -6.03 -5.28 -26.56
C HIS A 304 -6.91 -4.03 -26.73
N ARG A 305 -7.42 -3.48 -25.63
CA ARG A 305 -8.27 -2.26 -25.64
C ARG A 305 -7.52 -1.02 -26.17
N LEU A 306 -6.21 -0.95 -25.95
CA LEU A 306 -5.33 0.11 -26.48
C LEU A 306 -4.83 -0.15 -27.90
N GLU A 307 -5.23 -1.26 -28.53
CA GLU A 307 -4.75 -1.69 -29.86
C GLU A 307 -3.21 -1.88 -29.91
N ARG A 308 -2.57 -2.08 -28.74
CA ARG A 308 -1.12 -2.29 -28.59
C ARG A 308 -0.78 -3.77 -28.85
N MET A 309 -0.96 -4.22 -30.11
CA MET A 309 -0.77 -5.62 -30.51
C MET A 309 0.68 -6.10 -30.42
N ASP A 310 1.64 -5.19 -30.48
CA ASP A 310 3.06 -5.46 -30.16
C ASP A 310 3.22 -5.93 -28.71
N ARG A 311 2.72 -5.17 -27.76
CA ARG A 311 2.74 -5.50 -26.35
C ARG A 311 1.87 -6.71 -25.99
N PHE A 312 0.73 -6.85 -26.66
CA PHE A 312 -0.12 -8.03 -26.48
C PHE A 312 0.65 -9.33 -26.79
N LYS A 313 1.44 -9.35 -27.88
CA LYS A 313 2.26 -10.50 -28.25
C LYS A 313 3.40 -10.76 -27.24
N ASP A 314 4.05 -9.70 -26.77
CA ASP A 314 5.10 -9.81 -25.76
C ASP A 314 4.55 -10.41 -24.46
N LEU A 315 3.41 -9.91 -23.99
CA LEU A 315 2.73 -10.41 -22.77
C LEU A 315 2.25 -11.87 -22.93
N MET A 316 1.80 -12.27 -24.13
CA MET A 316 1.43 -13.68 -24.40
C MET A 316 2.61 -14.64 -24.34
N ASN A 317 3.83 -14.15 -24.56
CA ASN A 317 5.07 -14.92 -24.43
C ASN A 317 5.67 -14.84 -23.00
N HIS A 318 5.07 -14.08 -22.09
CA HIS A 318 5.54 -14.00 -20.71
C HIS A 318 5.47 -15.38 -20.03
N PRO A 319 6.46 -15.76 -19.19
CA PRO A 319 6.47 -17.06 -18.52
C PRO A 319 5.17 -17.39 -17.78
N GLU A 320 4.58 -16.42 -17.11
CA GLU A 320 3.30 -16.61 -16.41
C GLU A 320 2.13 -16.90 -17.35
N SER A 321 2.13 -16.34 -18.54
CA SER A 321 1.11 -16.63 -19.56
C SER A 321 1.23 -18.07 -20.07
N VAL A 322 2.44 -18.60 -20.12
CA VAL A 322 2.70 -19.99 -20.53
C VAL A 322 2.28 -20.98 -19.43
N GLU A 323 2.44 -20.61 -18.16
CA GLU A 323 2.04 -21.44 -17.01
C GLU A 323 0.52 -21.42 -16.76
N ASP A 324 -0.18 -20.38 -17.18
CA ASP A 324 -1.65 -20.28 -17.05
C ASP A 324 -2.33 -21.08 -18.17
N PRO A 325 -3.07 -22.16 -17.88
CA PRO A 325 -3.68 -23.01 -18.90
C PRO A 325 -4.63 -22.27 -19.83
N MET A 326 -5.34 -21.25 -19.33
CA MET A 326 -6.25 -20.45 -20.13
C MET A 326 -5.48 -19.53 -21.08
N LEU A 327 -4.45 -18.83 -20.59
CA LEU A 327 -3.62 -17.96 -21.42
C LEU A 327 -2.79 -18.77 -22.42
N ALA A 328 -2.26 -19.92 -22.04
CA ALA A 328 -1.56 -20.84 -22.95
C ALA A 328 -2.46 -21.31 -24.10
N ALA A 329 -3.73 -21.63 -23.81
CA ALA A 329 -4.70 -21.98 -24.85
C ALA A 329 -5.01 -20.82 -25.78
N VAL A 330 -5.12 -19.58 -25.26
CA VAL A 330 -5.31 -18.37 -26.05
C VAL A 330 -4.08 -18.11 -26.93
N ALA A 331 -2.86 -18.22 -26.37
CA ALA A 331 -1.62 -18.06 -27.13
C ALA A 331 -1.53 -19.04 -28.30
N GLN A 332 -1.86 -20.32 -28.05
CA GLN A 332 -1.86 -21.35 -29.06
C GLN A 332 -2.90 -21.07 -30.16
N ALA A 333 -4.10 -20.63 -29.76
CA ALA A 333 -5.15 -20.27 -30.74
C ALA A 333 -4.75 -19.06 -31.61
N CYS A 334 -4.17 -18.01 -31.00
CA CYS A 334 -3.66 -16.84 -31.71
C CYS A 334 -2.51 -17.19 -32.66
N ALA A 335 -1.62 -18.10 -32.29
CA ALA A 335 -0.53 -18.57 -33.15
C ALA A 335 -1.03 -19.36 -34.34
N GLN A 336 -2.09 -20.15 -34.17
CA GLN A 336 -2.69 -20.94 -35.26
C GLN A 336 -3.57 -20.11 -36.23
N SER A 337 -4.19 -19.05 -35.70
CA SER A 337 -5.10 -18.18 -36.45
C SER A 337 -4.93 -16.72 -36.02
N PRO A 338 -3.95 -15.98 -36.58
CA PRO A 338 -3.69 -14.58 -36.19
C PRO A 338 -4.92 -13.65 -36.27
N GLU A 339 -5.82 -13.92 -37.21
CA GLU A 339 -7.10 -13.23 -37.37
C GLU A 339 -8.08 -13.45 -36.20
N MET A 340 -7.89 -14.49 -35.40
CA MET A 340 -8.67 -14.77 -34.20
C MET A 340 -8.20 -13.97 -32.97
N THR A 341 -7.07 -13.27 -33.04
CA THR A 341 -6.47 -12.54 -31.90
C THR A 341 -7.44 -11.49 -31.37
N GLU A 342 -8.15 -10.78 -32.23
CA GLU A 342 -9.15 -9.79 -31.84
C GLU A 342 -10.33 -10.43 -31.07
N SER A 343 -10.81 -11.57 -31.56
CA SER A 343 -11.91 -12.32 -30.92
C SER A 343 -11.51 -12.83 -29.52
N TRP A 344 -10.28 -13.33 -29.39
CA TRP A 344 -9.77 -13.78 -28.10
C TRP A 344 -9.49 -12.63 -27.14
N GLY A 345 -9.03 -11.47 -27.61
CA GLY A 345 -8.88 -10.28 -26.81
C GLY A 345 -10.21 -9.82 -26.19
N LYS A 346 -11.30 -9.81 -26.98
CA LYS A 346 -12.65 -9.54 -26.46
C LYS A 346 -13.07 -10.54 -25.39
N ARG A 347 -12.82 -11.82 -25.60
CA ARG A 347 -13.18 -12.87 -24.64
C ARG A 347 -12.36 -12.78 -23.35
N LEU A 348 -11.09 -12.41 -23.42
CA LEU A 348 -10.27 -12.12 -22.24
C LEU A 348 -10.82 -10.93 -21.46
N ALA A 349 -11.22 -9.86 -22.14
CA ALA A 349 -11.84 -8.70 -21.51
C ALA A 349 -13.15 -9.03 -20.78
N GLU A 350 -13.98 -9.93 -21.36
CA GLU A 350 -15.21 -10.42 -20.73
C GLU A 350 -14.94 -11.29 -19.49
N LEU A 351 -13.79 -11.96 -19.43
CA LEU A 351 -13.42 -12.85 -18.33
C LEU A 351 -12.61 -12.16 -17.23
N THR A 352 -12.03 -11.00 -17.52
CA THR A 352 -11.24 -10.20 -16.57
C THR A 352 -12.13 -9.12 -16.01
N VAL A 353 -12.94 -9.46 -15.00
CA VAL A 353 -13.60 -8.47 -14.15
C VAL A 353 -12.57 -8.05 -13.11
N ILE A 354 -12.07 -6.81 -13.22
CA ILE A 354 -11.15 -6.20 -12.23
C ILE A 354 -11.95 -5.66 -11.05
#